data_1780af8f79494549810e7018958dce5d
#
_entry.id   1780af8f79494549810e7018958dce5d
#
_cell.length_a   1.000
_cell.length_b   1.000
_cell.length_c   1.000
_cell.angle_alpha   90.00
_cell.angle_beta   90.00
_cell.angle_gamma   90.00
#
_symmetry.space_group_name_H-M   'P 1'
#
loop_
_entity.id
_entity.type
_entity.pdbx_description
1 polymer ?
#
loop_
_entity_poly.entity_id
_entity_poly.type
_entity_poly.pdbx_seq_one_letter_code
_entity_poly.pdbx_strand_id
1 'polypeptide(L)'
;GGSASNTLAVKGYFQKNDCTVFYSPISHKSILKCVESYHNSIPLKVNNEGFIDIHSLEEYLDVCINPPLVVIDHANSEIGTIQDIEQIIKITHLHNGIVYLDCTGSIPTIPIDVKKLNVDMLGFSAHKLGGLKGCGVLYKKKDIVLEPLVYGSQEKGIFGGTENVLGIASLGKAVEGYNYSSISSANRDYVYDYIMKNIPD
;
A
#
# COMPACT_ATOMS: atom_id res chain seq x y z
N GLY A 1 12.66 1.02 3.80
CA GLY A 1 11.66 2.08 3.52
C GLY A 1 10.50 1.54 2.69
N GLY A 2 9.49 2.39 2.41
CA GLY A 2 8.24 1.99 1.71
C GLY A 2 8.48 1.25 0.40
N SER A 3 9.41 1.70 -0.44
CA SER A 3 9.71 1.01 -1.70
C SER A 3 10.20 -0.44 -1.49
N ALA A 4 10.98 -0.70 -0.44
CA ALA A 4 11.39 -2.06 -0.10
C ALA A 4 10.20 -2.89 0.41
N SER A 5 9.28 -2.29 1.18
CA SER A 5 8.04 -2.95 1.62
C SER A 5 7.14 -3.30 0.43
N ASN A 6 6.96 -2.36 -0.52
CA ASN A 6 6.18 -2.58 -1.75
C ASN A 6 6.79 -3.71 -2.58
N THR A 7 8.10 -3.66 -2.82
CA THR A 7 8.78 -4.69 -3.61
C THR A 7 8.73 -6.05 -2.90
N LEU A 8 8.94 -6.11 -1.59
CA LEU A 8 8.88 -7.36 -0.84
C LEU A 8 7.48 -7.98 -0.87
N ALA A 9 6.44 -7.17 -0.67
CA ALA A 9 5.06 -7.65 -0.73
C ALA A 9 4.71 -8.20 -2.12
N VAL A 10 4.91 -7.39 -3.15
CA VAL A 10 4.48 -7.73 -4.51
C VAL A 10 5.38 -8.81 -5.12
N LYS A 11 6.70 -8.58 -5.15
CA LYS A 11 7.66 -9.52 -5.73
C LYS A 11 7.77 -10.80 -4.92
N GLY A 12 7.86 -10.67 -3.59
CA GLY A 12 7.98 -11.82 -2.69
C GLY A 12 6.76 -12.73 -2.77
N TYR A 13 5.56 -12.17 -2.90
CA TYR A 13 4.35 -12.97 -3.08
C TYR A 13 4.31 -13.62 -4.46
N PHE A 14 4.53 -12.85 -5.52
CA PHE A 14 4.50 -13.35 -6.91
C PHE A 14 5.51 -14.49 -7.16
N GLN A 15 6.72 -14.38 -6.60
CA GLN A 15 7.74 -15.42 -6.75
C GLN A 15 7.43 -16.72 -5.99
N LYS A 16 6.58 -16.63 -4.96
CA LYS A 16 6.22 -17.79 -4.13
C LYS A 16 4.92 -18.45 -4.56
N ASN A 17 4.05 -17.71 -5.25
CA ASN A 17 2.71 -18.13 -5.59
C ASN A 17 2.47 -17.90 -7.08
N ASP A 18 1.81 -18.86 -7.73
CA ASP A 18 1.32 -18.66 -9.10
C ASP A 18 0.04 -17.81 -9.03
N CYS A 19 0.18 -16.52 -9.25
CA CYS A 19 -0.91 -15.55 -9.11
C CYS A 19 -0.98 -14.59 -10.30
N THR A 20 -2.16 -13.99 -10.49
CA THR A 20 -2.34 -12.84 -11.37
C THR A 20 -2.30 -11.57 -10.53
N VAL A 21 -1.49 -10.59 -10.92
CA VAL A 21 -1.36 -9.32 -10.21
C VAL A 21 -2.24 -8.26 -10.87
N PHE A 22 -3.27 -7.79 -10.17
CA PHE A 22 -4.07 -6.63 -10.56
C PHE A 22 -3.56 -5.41 -9.80
N TYR A 23 -3.26 -4.32 -10.49
CA TYR A 23 -2.66 -3.17 -9.86
C TYR A 23 -3.28 -1.85 -10.30
N SER A 24 -3.26 -0.85 -9.43
CA SER A 24 -3.66 0.51 -9.80
C SER A 24 -2.62 1.14 -10.72
N PRO A 25 -2.99 1.62 -11.93
CA PRO A 25 -2.05 2.23 -12.88
C PRO A 25 -1.50 3.58 -12.42
N ILE A 26 -2.09 4.15 -11.38
CA ILE A 26 -1.66 5.42 -10.75
C ILE A 26 -0.89 5.20 -9.45
N SER A 27 -0.52 3.95 -9.13
CA SER A 27 0.27 3.62 -7.95
C SER A 27 1.67 4.24 -7.98
N HIS A 28 2.29 4.31 -6.80
CA HIS A 28 3.67 4.77 -6.67
C HIS A 28 4.63 3.99 -7.57
N LYS A 29 5.63 4.68 -8.14
CA LYS A 29 6.61 4.10 -9.10
C LYS A 29 7.29 2.82 -8.62
N SER A 30 7.46 2.62 -7.31
CA SER A 30 8.04 1.38 -6.77
C SER A 30 7.14 0.16 -6.98
N ILE A 31 5.81 0.36 -7.04
CA ILE A 31 4.85 -0.69 -7.40
C ILE A 31 4.86 -0.88 -8.92
N LEU A 32 4.66 0.20 -9.69
CA LEU A 32 4.59 0.13 -11.16
C LEU A 32 5.82 -0.55 -11.76
N LYS A 33 7.03 -0.14 -11.34
CA LYS A 33 8.27 -0.78 -11.80
C LYS A 33 8.43 -2.23 -11.36
N CYS A 34 7.85 -2.60 -10.23
CA CYS A 34 7.85 -3.97 -9.78
C CYS A 34 6.96 -4.86 -10.66
N VAL A 35 5.71 -4.43 -10.90
CA VAL A 35 4.73 -5.21 -11.66
C VAL A 35 5.02 -5.25 -13.18
N GLU A 36 5.68 -4.24 -13.75
CA GLU A 36 6.11 -4.21 -15.16
C GLU A 36 6.99 -5.42 -15.54
N SER A 37 7.65 -6.04 -14.57
CA SER A 37 8.51 -7.22 -14.81
C SER A 37 7.73 -8.54 -14.91
N TYR A 38 6.41 -8.53 -14.66
CA TYR A 38 5.58 -9.74 -14.62
C TYR A 38 4.64 -9.82 -15.82
N HIS A 39 4.66 -10.96 -16.53
CA HIS A 39 3.77 -11.23 -17.65
C HIS A 39 2.29 -11.41 -17.24
N ASN A 40 2.02 -11.74 -15.97
CA ASN A 40 0.68 -11.91 -15.39
C ASN A 40 0.26 -10.67 -14.57
N SER A 41 0.62 -9.46 -15.00
CA SER A 41 0.20 -8.22 -14.35
C SER A 41 -0.79 -7.46 -15.23
N ILE A 42 -1.92 -7.04 -14.66
CA ILE A 42 -3.04 -6.40 -15.35
C ILE A 42 -3.36 -5.08 -14.65
N PRO A 43 -3.30 -3.94 -15.36
CA PRO A 43 -3.72 -2.67 -14.79
C PRO A 43 -5.24 -2.64 -14.62
N LEU A 44 -5.68 -2.18 -13.45
CA LEU A 44 -7.09 -1.91 -13.17
C LEU A 44 -7.56 -0.66 -13.89
N LYS A 45 -8.85 -0.61 -14.25
CA LYS A 45 -9.44 0.64 -14.73
C LYS A 45 -9.63 1.62 -13.58
N VAL A 46 -9.34 2.89 -13.85
CA VAL A 46 -9.59 4.00 -12.93
C VAL A 46 -10.42 5.07 -13.64
N ASN A 47 -11.27 5.77 -12.91
CA ASN A 47 -12.02 6.89 -13.44
C ASN A 47 -11.17 8.18 -13.47
N ASN A 48 -11.75 9.29 -13.95
CA ASN A 48 -11.05 10.58 -14.07
C ASN A 48 -10.62 11.19 -12.72
N GLU A 49 -11.20 10.73 -11.61
CA GLU A 49 -10.86 11.13 -10.25
C GLU A 49 -9.84 10.18 -9.60
N GLY A 50 -9.41 9.15 -10.31
CA GLY A 50 -8.45 8.16 -9.84
C GLY A 50 -9.03 7.05 -8.95
N PHE A 51 -10.35 6.92 -8.85
CA PHE A 51 -10.98 5.77 -8.18
C PHE A 51 -10.92 4.53 -9.06
N ILE A 52 -10.62 3.39 -8.43
CA ILE A 52 -10.71 2.09 -9.10
C ILE A 52 -12.17 1.82 -9.47
N ASP A 53 -12.37 1.42 -10.71
CA ASP A 53 -13.67 0.96 -11.20
C ASP A 53 -13.95 -0.43 -10.62
N ILE A 54 -14.82 -0.45 -9.62
CA ILE A 54 -15.18 -1.65 -8.86
C ILE A 54 -15.86 -2.71 -9.74
N HIS A 55 -16.67 -2.28 -10.69
CA HIS A 55 -17.33 -3.21 -11.61
C HIS A 55 -16.31 -3.90 -12.51
N SER A 56 -15.36 -3.15 -13.06
CA SER A 56 -14.29 -3.76 -13.86
C SER A 56 -13.35 -4.63 -13.04
N LEU A 57 -13.12 -4.31 -11.77
CA LEU A 57 -12.36 -5.19 -10.87
C LEU A 57 -13.08 -6.54 -10.71
N GLU A 58 -14.38 -6.53 -10.45
CA GLU A 58 -15.19 -7.74 -10.30
C GLU A 58 -15.19 -8.59 -11.58
N GLU A 59 -15.40 -7.96 -12.75
CA GLU A 59 -15.30 -8.63 -14.05
C GLU A 59 -13.94 -9.32 -14.27
N TYR A 60 -12.84 -8.65 -13.89
CA TYR A 60 -11.50 -9.24 -14.01
C TYR A 60 -11.29 -10.43 -13.06
N LEU A 61 -11.81 -10.32 -11.85
CA LEU A 61 -11.71 -11.37 -10.84
C LEU A 61 -12.55 -12.59 -11.20
N ASP A 62 -13.73 -12.40 -11.79
CA ASP A 62 -14.65 -13.48 -12.24
C ASP A 62 -14.00 -14.41 -13.28
N VAL A 63 -13.16 -13.87 -14.15
CA VAL A 63 -12.49 -14.64 -15.21
C VAL A 63 -11.05 -15.05 -14.85
N CYS A 64 -10.57 -14.66 -13.66
CA CYS A 64 -9.22 -14.94 -13.23
C CYS A 64 -9.06 -16.42 -12.84
N ILE A 65 -8.14 -17.12 -13.51
CA ILE A 65 -7.90 -18.54 -13.25
C ILE A 65 -7.00 -18.73 -12.03
N ASN A 66 -5.94 -17.92 -11.92
CA ASN A 66 -4.99 -17.99 -10.81
C ASN A 66 -5.44 -17.12 -9.65
N PRO A 67 -5.12 -17.47 -8.40
CA PRO A 67 -5.46 -16.61 -7.24
C PRO A 67 -5.01 -15.17 -7.48
N PRO A 68 -5.91 -14.17 -7.35
CA PRO A 68 -5.55 -12.79 -7.62
C PRO A 68 -4.77 -12.14 -6.46
N LEU A 69 -3.77 -11.34 -6.80
CA LEU A 69 -3.14 -10.36 -5.92
C LEU A 69 -3.55 -8.96 -6.38
N VAL A 70 -4.36 -8.27 -5.60
CA VAL A 70 -4.75 -6.89 -5.87
C VAL A 70 -3.81 -5.93 -5.14
N VAL A 71 -3.16 -5.04 -5.89
CA VAL A 71 -2.11 -4.11 -5.41
C VAL A 71 -2.56 -2.67 -5.62
N ILE A 72 -2.82 -1.93 -4.55
CA ILE A 72 -3.34 -0.57 -4.62
C ILE A 72 -2.72 0.35 -3.56
N ASP A 73 -2.72 1.65 -3.83
CA ASP A 73 -2.48 2.66 -2.81
C ASP A 73 -3.79 2.91 -2.04
N HIS A 74 -3.74 3.02 -0.71
CA HIS A 74 -4.90 3.44 0.07
C HIS A 74 -5.28 4.89 -0.24
N ALA A 75 -4.28 5.77 -0.30
CA ALA A 75 -4.45 7.15 -0.76
C ALA A 75 -3.31 7.50 -1.73
N ASN A 76 -3.68 8.02 -2.89
CA ASN A 76 -2.71 8.45 -3.88
C ASN A 76 -2.03 9.76 -3.43
N SER A 77 -0.70 9.78 -3.46
CA SER A 77 0.09 10.93 -2.96
C SER A 77 0.17 12.12 -3.92
N GLU A 78 -0.26 11.94 -5.18
CA GLU A 78 -0.17 13.00 -6.20
C GLU A 78 -1.53 13.69 -6.40
N ILE A 79 -2.62 12.94 -6.45
CA ILE A 79 -3.97 13.45 -6.72
C ILE A 79 -4.89 13.43 -5.50
N GLY A 80 -4.47 12.80 -4.39
CA GLY A 80 -5.21 12.80 -3.12
C GLY A 80 -6.40 11.84 -3.04
N THR A 81 -6.71 11.07 -4.09
CA THR A 81 -7.82 10.11 -4.09
C THR A 81 -7.62 9.04 -3.02
N ILE A 82 -8.64 8.81 -2.19
CA ILE A 82 -8.68 7.78 -1.16
C ILE A 82 -9.61 6.67 -1.65
N GLN A 83 -9.07 5.47 -1.86
CA GLN A 83 -9.81 4.33 -2.39
C GLN A 83 -10.80 3.74 -1.36
N ASP A 84 -11.92 3.18 -1.83
CA ASP A 84 -12.82 2.36 -1.02
C ASP A 84 -12.19 0.97 -0.78
N ILE A 85 -11.23 0.94 0.15
CA ILE A 85 -10.46 -0.28 0.43
C ILE A 85 -11.30 -1.38 1.06
N GLU A 86 -12.37 -1.05 1.80
CA GLU A 86 -13.26 -2.04 2.40
C GLU A 86 -13.99 -2.84 1.32
N GLN A 87 -14.51 -2.15 0.30
CA GLN A 87 -15.17 -2.79 -0.83
C GLN A 87 -14.20 -3.61 -1.68
N ILE A 88 -13.03 -3.06 -1.99
CA ILE A 88 -11.99 -3.75 -2.78
C ILE A 88 -11.53 -5.04 -2.09
N ILE A 89 -11.24 -4.98 -0.79
CA ILE A 89 -10.84 -6.15 0.00
C ILE A 89 -11.95 -7.21 -0.01
N LYS A 90 -13.19 -6.80 0.24
CA LYS A 90 -14.33 -7.71 0.27
C LYS A 90 -14.50 -8.46 -1.06
N ILE A 91 -14.50 -7.73 -2.17
CA ILE A 91 -14.65 -8.33 -3.51
C ILE A 91 -13.48 -9.26 -3.81
N THR A 92 -12.25 -8.84 -3.55
CA THR A 92 -11.06 -9.66 -3.77
C THR A 92 -11.13 -10.98 -2.97
N HIS A 93 -11.55 -10.92 -1.71
CA HIS A 93 -11.69 -12.11 -0.87
C HIS A 93 -12.79 -13.06 -1.34
N LEU A 94 -13.88 -12.56 -1.91
CA LEU A 94 -14.92 -13.41 -2.52
C LEU A 94 -14.38 -14.27 -3.67
N HIS A 95 -13.31 -13.83 -4.33
CA HIS A 95 -12.61 -14.55 -5.39
C HIS A 95 -11.32 -15.25 -4.92
N ASN A 96 -11.21 -15.53 -3.62
CA ASN A 96 -10.04 -16.18 -2.99
C ASN A 96 -8.71 -15.44 -3.25
N GLY A 97 -8.77 -14.16 -3.52
CA GLY A 97 -7.61 -13.29 -3.71
C GLY A 97 -7.09 -12.70 -2.42
N ILE A 98 -5.96 -12.03 -2.51
CA ILE A 98 -5.37 -11.25 -1.42
C ILE A 98 -5.12 -9.80 -1.86
N VAL A 99 -5.07 -8.89 -0.88
CA VAL A 99 -4.86 -7.46 -1.12
C VAL A 99 -3.58 -6.98 -0.45
N TYR A 100 -2.75 -6.29 -1.23
CA TYR A 100 -1.66 -5.47 -0.71
C TYR A 100 -2.02 -3.99 -0.79
N LEU A 101 -1.96 -3.28 0.34
CA LEU A 101 -2.18 -1.83 0.43
C LEU A 101 -0.85 -1.10 0.63
N ASP A 102 -0.50 -0.18 -0.26
CA ASP A 102 0.49 0.85 0.06
C ASP A 102 -0.19 1.99 0.85
N CYS A 103 0.12 2.07 2.12
CA CYS A 103 -0.42 3.08 3.02
C CYS A 103 0.56 4.24 3.28
N THR A 104 1.61 4.36 2.49
CA THR A 104 2.63 5.42 2.65
C THR A 104 2.03 6.82 2.54
N GLY A 105 1.04 7.01 1.67
CA GLY A 105 0.32 8.29 1.52
C GLY A 105 -0.72 8.55 2.60
N SER A 106 -1.35 7.51 3.13
CA SER A 106 -2.49 7.60 4.04
C SER A 106 -2.13 7.53 5.52
N ILE A 107 -1.10 6.74 5.88
CA ILE A 107 -0.77 6.44 7.29
C ILE A 107 -0.59 7.68 8.19
N PRO A 108 -0.11 8.84 7.69
CA PRO A 108 0.00 10.02 8.52
C PRO A 108 -1.34 10.70 8.85
N THR A 109 -2.40 10.41 8.11
CA THR A 109 -3.66 11.16 8.19
C THR A 109 -4.87 10.30 8.44
N ILE A 110 -4.83 9.04 8.06
CA ILE A 110 -5.96 8.11 8.15
C ILE A 110 -5.59 6.96 9.09
N PRO A 111 -6.30 6.80 10.22
CA PRO A 111 -6.11 5.66 11.11
C PRO A 111 -6.42 4.35 10.39
N ILE A 112 -5.58 3.35 10.56
CA ILE A 112 -5.75 2.04 9.92
C ILE A 112 -5.76 0.96 10.99
N ASP A 113 -6.83 0.16 11.01
CA ASP A 113 -6.93 -1.05 11.81
C ASP A 113 -6.93 -2.27 10.89
N VAL A 114 -5.80 -2.96 10.85
CA VAL A 114 -5.60 -4.12 9.97
C VAL A 114 -6.54 -5.29 10.29
N LYS A 115 -6.99 -5.41 11.54
CA LYS A 115 -7.93 -6.46 11.95
C LYS A 115 -9.34 -6.15 11.47
N LYS A 116 -9.79 -4.90 11.67
CA LYS A 116 -11.11 -4.44 11.21
C LYS A 116 -11.23 -4.51 9.69
N LEU A 117 -10.21 -4.05 8.98
CA LEU A 117 -10.15 -4.10 7.52
C LEU A 117 -9.97 -5.53 6.98
N ASN A 118 -9.47 -6.45 7.80
CA ASN A 118 -9.10 -7.80 7.36
C ASN A 118 -8.14 -7.80 6.16
N VAL A 119 -7.29 -6.78 6.03
CA VAL A 119 -6.31 -6.66 4.95
C VAL A 119 -5.23 -7.74 5.08
N ASP A 120 -4.73 -8.23 3.95
CA ASP A 120 -3.78 -9.33 3.91
C ASP A 120 -2.35 -8.88 4.08
N MET A 121 -1.97 -7.82 3.36
CA MET A 121 -0.67 -7.18 3.46
C MET A 121 -0.81 -5.66 3.39
N LEU A 122 0.06 -4.95 4.12
CA LEU A 122 0.09 -3.50 4.16
C LEU A 122 1.51 -3.00 4.35
N GLY A 123 1.90 -2.00 3.57
CA GLY A 123 3.23 -1.39 3.68
C GLY A 123 3.19 0.11 3.88
N PHE A 124 4.21 0.64 4.57
CA PHE A 124 4.41 2.09 4.66
C PHE A 124 5.86 2.45 5.01
N SER A 125 6.17 3.74 4.94
CA SER A 125 7.50 4.27 5.25
C SER A 125 7.52 5.00 6.59
N ALA A 126 8.49 4.69 7.45
CA ALA A 126 8.61 5.25 8.79
C ALA A 126 8.69 6.79 8.80
N HIS A 127 9.39 7.39 7.81
CA HIS A 127 9.58 8.84 7.76
C HIS A 127 8.30 9.63 7.51
N LYS A 128 7.23 8.98 7.06
CA LYS A 128 5.91 9.62 6.91
C LYS A 128 5.22 9.83 8.26
N LEU A 129 5.59 9.05 9.28
CA LEU A 129 5.13 9.21 10.66
C LEU A 129 6.11 10.00 11.54
N GLY A 130 7.17 10.60 10.96
CA GLY A 130 8.19 11.31 11.73
C GLY A 130 9.36 10.45 12.18
N GLY A 131 9.41 9.16 11.81
CA GLY A 131 10.57 8.30 12.03
C GLY A 131 11.72 8.61 11.07
N LEU A 132 12.86 7.98 11.26
CA LEU A 132 14.03 8.16 10.39
C LEU A 132 13.79 7.58 8.99
N LYS A 133 14.45 8.19 7.99
CA LYS A 133 14.51 7.65 6.63
C LYS A 133 15.24 6.30 6.61
N GLY A 134 14.96 5.47 5.60
CA GLY A 134 15.60 4.15 5.44
C GLY A 134 14.86 3.00 6.14
N CYS A 135 13.93 3.29 7.06
CA CYS A 135 13.06 2.29 7.70
C CYS A 135 11.67 2.26 7.05
N GLY A 136 11.07 1.09 6.94
CA GLY A 136 9.71 0.86 6.48
C GLY A 136 9.09 -0.32 7.20
N VAL A 137 7.79 -0.49 7.05
CA VAL A 137 7.02 -1.55 7.66
C VAL A 137 6.33 -2.35 6.57
N LEU A 138 6.29 -3.66 6.73
CA LEU A 138 5.41 -4.56 6.02
C LEU A 138 4.64 -5.39 7.05
N TYR A 139 3.34 -5.16 7.14
CA TYR A 139 2.41 -6.07 7.78
C TYR A 139 2.00 -7.15 6.78
N LYS A 140 1.91 -8.38 7.23
CA LYS A 140 1.29 -9.47 6.49
C LYS A 140 0.54 -10.41 7.44
N LYS A 141 -0.54 -11.03 6.99
CA LYS A 141 -1.16 -12.15 7.69
C LYS A 141 -0.17 -13.30 7.88
N LYS A 142 -0.35 -14.08 8.93
CA LYS A 142 0.62 -15.12 9.34
C LYS A 142 0.82 -16.22 8.27
N ASP A 143 -0.24 -16.56 7.59
CA ASP A 143 -0.31 -17.61 6.57
C ASP A 143 0.25 -17.20 5.21
N ILE A 144 0.45 -15.90 4.96
CA ILE A 144 1.06 -15.43 3.72
C ILE A 144 2.55 -15.74 3.73
N VAL A 145 3.02 -16.42 2.69
CA VAL A 145 4.43 -16.75 2.49
C VAL A 145 5.02 -15.89 1.40
N LEU A 146 6.16 -15.28 1.68
CA LEU A 146 6.88 -14.42 0.74
C LEU A 146 8.26 -15.00 0.45
N GLU A 147 8.71 -14.90 -0.79
CA GLU A 147 10.10 -15.09 -1.12
C GLU A 147 10.92 -13.87 -0.64
N PRO A 148 12.04 -14.06 0.08
CA PRO A 148 12.84 -12.94 0.58
C PRO A 148 13.48 -12.14 -0.55
N LEU A 149 13.55 -10.82 -0.42
CA LEU A 149 14.33 -9.97 -1.35
C LEU A 149 15.84 -10.04 -1.07
N VAL A 150 16.20 -10.18 0.19
CA VAL A 150 17.58 -10.31 0.67
C VAL A 150 17.62 -11.52 1.57
N TYR A 151 18.43 -12.51 1.23
CA TYR A 151 18.57 -13.74 2.01
C TYR A 151 19.32 -13.49 3.32
N GLY A 152 18.87 -14.10 4.39
CA GLY A 152 19.45 -13.99 5.73
C GLY A 152 18.51 -14.57 6.78
N SER A 153 18.87 -14.44 8.05
CA SER A 153 18.09 -14.92 9.19
C SER A 153 17.18 -13.85 9.81
N GLN A 154 17.43 -12.58 9.48
CA GLN A 154 16.70 -11.45 10.05
C GLN A 154 15.25 -11.42 9.57
N GLU A 155 14.39 -10.72 10.31
CA GLU A 155 12.96 -10.63 10.02
C GLU A 155 12.33 -12.02 9.74
N LYS A 156 12.75 -13.04 10.51
CA LYS A 156 12.30 -14.44 10.34
C LYS A 156 12.62 -15.01 8.96
N GLY A 157 13.74 -14.60 8.36
CA GLY A 157 14.19 -15.04 7.04
C GLY A 157 13.52 -14.34 5.86
N ILE A 158 12.69 -13.32 6.09
CA ILE A 158 11.95 -12.62 5.03
C ILE A 158 12.78 -11.47 4.44
N PHE A 159 13.63 -10.84 5.26
CA PHE A 159 14.47 -9.73 4.82
C PHE A 159 15.79 -9.74 5.59
N GLY A 160 16.84 -10.29 4.98
CA GLY A 160 18.16 -10.42 5.57
C GLY A 160 18.91 -9.08 5.69
N GLY A 161 20.01 -9.12 6.45
CA GLY A 161 20.86 -7.97 6.75
C GLY A 161 20.68 -7.48 8.18
N THR A 162 21.74 -6.91 8.75
CA THR A 162 21.71 -6.38 10.12
C THR A 162 20.60 -5.34 10.26
N GLU A 163 19.81 -5.46 11.30
CA GLU A 163 18.65 -4.61 11.56
C GLU A 163 19.08 -3.14 11.73
N ASN A 164 18.32 -2.24 11.11
CA ASN A 164 18.46 -0.79 11.30
C ASN A 164 17.85 -0.39 12.66
N VAL A 165 18.54 -0.71 13.74
CA VAL A 165 18.04 -0.52 15.11
C VAL A 165 17.65 0.94 15.37
N LEU A 166 18.42 1.92 14.88
CA LEU A 166 18.08 3.34 15.05
C LEU A 166 16.78 3.70 14.32
N GLY A 167 16.63 3.22 13.07
CA GLY A 167 15.40 3.43 12.30
C GLY A 167 14.17 2.78 12.94
N ILE A 168 14.32 1.56 13.46
CA ILE A 168 13.23 0.82 14.13
C ILE A 168 12.85 1.51 15.44
N ALA A 169 13.81 1.88 16.28
CA ALA A 169 13.57 2.59 17.54
C ALA A 169 12.90 3.95 17.30
N SER A 170 13.35 4.70 16.27
CA SER A 170 12.74 5.98 15.92
C SER A 170 11.29 5.83 15.46
N LEU A 171 10.97 4.77 14.69
CA LEU A 171 9.60 4.46 14.31
C LEU A 171 8.73 4.14 15.53
N GLY A 172 9.22 3.28 16.45
CA GLY A 172 8.52 2.98 17.69
C GLY A 172 8.17 4.24 18.46
N LYS A 173 9.14 5.15 18.61
CA LYS A 173 8.91 6.43 19.30
C LYS A 173 7.95 7.35 18.54
N ALA A 174 8.03 7.40 17.23
CA ALA A 174 7.11 8.17 16.41
C ALA A 174 5.66 7.66 16.55
N VAL A 175 5.45 6.34 16.55
CA VAL A 175 4.12 5.73 16.69
C VAL A 175 3.53 5.97 18.07
N GLU A 176 4.34 5.85 19.16
CA GLU A 176 3.88 6.14 20.52
C GLU A 176 3.32 7.56 20.69
N GLY A 177 3.98 8.55 20.08
CA GLY A 177 3.59 9.95 20.15
C GLY A 177 2.63 10.41 19.04
N TYR A 178 2.24 9.52 18.14
CA TYR A 178 1.46 9.93 16.98
C TYR A 178 0.00 10.22 17.35
N ASN A 179 -0.44 11.41 16.97
CA ASN A 179 -1.82 11.84 17.17
C ASN A 179 -2.44 12.21 15.81
N TYR A 180 -3.48 11.50 15.40
CA TYR A 180 -4.29 11.81 14.21
C TYR A 180 -5.16 13.06 14.44
N SER A 181 -4.53 14.20 14.76
CA SER A 181 -5.25 15.42 15.04
C SER A 181 -5.73 16.12 13.75
N SER A 182 -6.82 16.86 13.86
CA SER A 182 -7.40 17.66 12.77
C SER A 182 -6.54 18.89 12.36
N ILE A 183 -5.39 19.12 12.96
CA ILE A 183 -4.53 20.30 12.68
C ILE A 183 -4.11 20.33 11.21
N SER A 184 -3.76 19.18 10.64
CA SER A 184 -3.37 19.09 9.24
C SER A 184 -4.53 19.41 8.28
N SER A 185 -5.77 19.07 8.63
CA SER A 185 -6.93 19.38 7.79
C SER A 185 -7.23 20.88 7.73
N ALA A 186 -7.19 21.58 8.85
CA ALA A 186 -7.43 23.02 8.90
C ALA A 186 -6.43 23.82 8.04
N ASN A 187 -5.14 23.45 8.07
CA ASN A 187 -4.13 24.08 7.23
C ASN A 187 -4.34 23.78 5.75
N ARG A 188 -4.69 22.55 5.40
CA ARG A 188 -5.04 22.16 4.03
C ARG A 188 -6.24 22.96 3.54
N ASP A 189 -7.30 23.03 4.32
CA ASP A 189 -8.54 23.70 3.96
C ASP A 189 -8.29 25.19 3.76
N TYR A 190 -7.49 25.82 4.64
CA TYR A 190 -7.06 27.23 4.45
C TYR A 190 -6.32 27.44 3.13
N VAL A 191 -5.37 26.58 2.79
CA VAL A 191 -4.61 26.69 1.53
C VAL A 191 -5.52 26.47 0.33
N TYR A 192 -6.40 25.46 0.39
CA TYR A 192 -7.39 25.18 -0.65
C TYR A 192 -8.29 26.40 -0.90
N ASP A 193 -8.90 26.94 0.15
CA ASP A 193 -9.79 28.10 0.05
C ASP A 193 -9.06 29.34 -0.49
N TYR A 194 -7.80 29.53 -0.08
CA TYR A 194 -6.97 30.63 -0.59
C TYR A 194 -6.69 30.49 -2.08
N ILE A 195 -6.35 29.29 -2.54
CA ILE A 195 -6.10 29.01 -3.97
C ILE A 195 -7.37 29.25 -4.78
N MET A 196 -8.48 28.63 -4.38
CA MET A 196 -9.77 28.75 -5.08
C MET A 196 -10.27 30.20 -5.17
N LYS A 197 -9.96 31.03 -4.16
CA LYS A 197 -10.35 32.44 -4.14
C LYS A 197 -9.46 33.34 -4.97
N ASN A 198 -8.15 33.05 -5.07
CA ASN A 198 -7.18 34.00 -5.57
C ASN A 198 -6.49 33.58 -6.88
N ILE A 199 -6.64 32.32 -7.29
CA ILE A 199 -6.04 31.81 -8.52
C ILE A 199 -7.19 31.34 -9.44
N PRO A 200 -7.49 32.10 -10.51
CA PRO A 200 -8.52 31.69 -11.48
C PRO A 200 -8.05 30.45 -12.26
N ASP A 201 -9.00 29.66 -12.74
CA ASP A 201 -8.80 28.49 -13.63
C ASP A 201 -8.12 28.87 -14.95
#